data_bf22d302cb63b720bd433e7f5b08a037
#
_entry.id   bf22d302cb63b720bd433e7f5b08a037
#
_cell.length_a   1.000
_cell.length_b   1.000
_cell.length_c   1.000
_cell.angle_alpha   90.00
_cell.angle_beta   90.00
_cell.angle_gamma   90.00
#
_symmetry.space_group_name_H-M   'P 1'
#
loop_
_entity.id
_entity.type
_entity.pdbx_description
1 polymer ?
#
loop_
_entity_poly.entity_id
_entity_poly.type
_entity_poly.pdbx_seq_one_letter_code
_entity_poly.pdbx_strand_id
1 'polypeptide(L)'
;MISANNITLRIGKKALFEDVNIKFTEGNCYGLIGANGAGKSTFLKILSGQLEPTNGDIAITPGQRLSFLQQDHFKYDEFTVLDTVIMGNKRLYDIMKEKEAIYMKEDFSDEDGIRASELEAEFADMDGWNAESDAATLLNGLGVPTEDHYTLMADLPGAVKVKVLLAQALFGNPDILLLDEPTNHLDLDAISWLEEFLINFENTVIVVSHDRYFLNKVCTNIADMDYGKIQLYAGNYDFWYESSQLIVRQMKEANKKKEEKIKELQEFIQRFSANASKSKQATSRKRALEKIQLDEIRPSSRKYPYIDFRPEREIGNDVLFVEGISKTIDGVKVLDNISFTVNHDDKIAFVGGNELAKTTMFKILAGELEPDEGSYKWGVTPSQSYFPKDNTAIFDTDELIVDWLTQYSEIKDATYVRGFLGRMLFAGEDGVKKMRVLSGGEKVRVLLSRMMIMGSNVLMFDEPTDHLDMESITALNNGMIKFPGVILFACRDHQVVQTTANRIIEFLPNGSMIDKITTYDEYLESDEMARKRQVYSMSEDDENDN
;
A
#
# COMPACT_ATOMS: atom_id res chain seq x y z
N MET A 1 3.19 25.59 -9.01
CA MET A 1 1.88 25.49 -8.35
C MET A 1 0.84 24.97 -9.34
N ILE A 2 0.00 24.05 -8.89
CA ILE A 2 -1.14 23.53 -9.64
C ILE A 2 -2.41 23.69 -8.80
N SER A 3 -3.51 24.12 -9.42
CA SER A 3 -4.80 24.25 -8.75
C SER A 3 -5.92 23.61 -9.56
N ALA A 4 -6.84 22.99 -8.85
CA ALA A 4 -8.10 22.48 -9.38
C ALA A 4 -9.21 23.44 -8.96
N ASN A 5 -10.01 23.92 -9.93
CA ASN A 5 -11.05 24.90 -9.72
C ASN A 5 -12.40 24.31 -10.12
N ASN A 6 -13.29 24.14 -9.16
CA ASN A 6 -14.64 23.62 -9.35
C ASN A 6 -14.70 22.30 -10.13
N ILE A 7 -13.77 21.40 -9.87
CA ILE A 7 -13.66 20.13 -10.58
C ILE A 7 -14.78 19.19 -10.14
N THR A 8 -15.57 18.75 -11.11
CA THR A 8 -16.61 17.73 -10.97
C THR A 8 -16.39 16.66 -12.01
N LEU A 9 -16.42 15.40 -11.60
CA LEU A 9 -16.41 14.26 -12.50
C LEU A 9 -17.62 13.37 -12.23
N ARG A 10 -18.42 13.14 -13.28
CA ARG A 10 -19.58 12.24 -13.25
C ARG A 10 -19.32 11.02 -14.12
N ILE A 11 -19.66 9.85 -13.57
CA ILE A 11 -19.74 8.60 -14.31
C ILE A 11 -21.21 8.18 -14.34
N GLY A 12 -21.87 8.40 -15.46
CA GLY A 12 -23.31 8.23 -15.58
C GLY A 12 -24.08 9.23 -14.69
N LYS A 13 -24.94 8.72 -13.83
CA LYS A 13 -25.75 9.56 -12.90
C LYS A 13 -25.03 9.88 -11.60
N LYS A 14 -23.93 9.22 -11.29
CA LYS A 14 -23.20 9.39 -10.02
C LYS A 14 -21.97 10.25 -10.21
N ALA A 15 -21.78 11.24 -9.35
CA ALA A 15 -20.53 11.97 -9.26
C ALA A 15 -19.53 11.18 -8.41
N LEU A 16 -18.29 11.05 -8.90
CA LEU A 16 -17.17 10.57 -8.08
C LEU A 16 -16.77 11.65 -7.09
N PHE A 17 -16.64 12.88 -7.56
CA PHE A 17 -16.40 14.06 -6.75
C PHE A 17 -17.03 15.30 -7.43
N GLU A 18 -17.40 16.28 -6.62
CA GLU A 18 -18.09 17.49 -7.06
C GLU A 18 -17.47 18.74 -6.44
N ASP A 19 -17.37 19.80 -7.24
CA ASP A 19 -16.93 21.13 -6.81
C ASP A 19 -15.64 21.12 -6.00
N VAL A 20 -14.66 20.35 -6.46
CA VAL A 20 -13.35 20.26 -5.83
C VAL A 20 -12.55 21.52 -6.13
N ASN A 21 -12.19 22.24 -5.07
CA ASN A 21 -11.28 23.39 -5.12
C ASN A 21 -10.09 23.09 -4.24
N ILE A 22 -8.92 22.93 -4.87
CA ILE A 22 -7.69 22.56 -4.15
C ILE A 22 -6.49 23.16 -4.84
N LYS A 23 -5.51 23.57 -4.04
CA LYS A 23 -4.28 24.20 -4.49
C LYS A 23 -3.09 23.46 -3.92
N PHE A 24 -2.20 23.03 -4.80
CA PHE A 24 -0.95 22.36 -4.42
C PHE A 24 0.21 23.31 -4.68
N THR A 25 1.01 23.56 -3.65
CA THR A 25 2.10 24.53 -3.67
C THR A 25 3.47 23.86 -3.56
N GLU A 26 4.50 24.58 -4.00
CA GLU A 26 5.89 24.12 -3.96
C GLU A 26 6.36 23.84 -2.52
N GLY A 27 7.35 22.97 -2.38
CA GLY A 27 7.93 22.59 -1.10
C GLY A 27 7.11 21.59 -0.30
N ASN A 28 6.01 21.08 -0.84
CA ASN A 28 5.13 20.13 -0.18
C ASN A 28 5.02 18.82 -0.96
N CYS A 29 4.92 17.73 -0.21
CA CYS A 29 4.55 16.43 -0.72
C CYS A 29 3.14 16.09 -0.21
N TYR A 30 2.19 16.00 -1.12
CA TYR A 30 0.80 15.71 -0.82
C TYR A 30 0.50 14.25 -1.03
N GLY A 31 0.09 13.54 0.04
CA GLY A 31 -0.44 12.20 -0.04
C GLY A 31 -1.94 12.26 -0.35
N LEU A 32 -2.33 11.87 -1.56
CA LEU A 32 -3.74 11.76 -1.94
C LEU A 32 -4.28 10.41 -1.47
N ILE A 33 -5.16 10.43 -0.50
CA ILE A 33 -5.76 9.25 0.11
C ILE A 33 -7.27 9.22 -0.07
N GLY A 34 -7.85 8.05 0.03
CA GLY A 34 -9.28 7.82 -0.12
C GLY A 34 -9.58 6.34 -0.27
N ALA A 35 -10.85 5.97 -0.14
CA ALA A 35 -11.28 4.59 -0.35
C ALA A 35 -10.98 4.10 -1.78
N ASN A 36 -10.89 2.79 -1.96
CA ASN A 36 -10.83 2.22 -3.30
C ASN A 36 -12.07 2.62 -4.10
N GLY A 37 -11.85 3.07 -5.32
CA GLY A 37 -12.93 3.58 -6.18
C GLY A 37 -13.38 5.02 -5.88
N ALA A 38 -12.73 5.73 -4.95
CA ALA A 38 -13.02 7.15 -4.69
C ALA A 38 -12.61 8.07 -5.85
N GLY A 39 -11.72 7.59 -6.73
CA GLY A 39 -11.28 8.34 -7.91
C GLY A 39 -9.89 8.97 -7.79
N LYS A 40 -9.02 8.45 -6.92
CA LYS A 40 -7.65 8.98 -6.71
C LYS A 40 -6.83 9.01 -8.00
N SER A 41 -6.66 7.88 -8.65
CA SER A 41 -5.92 7.78 -9.93
C SER A 41 -6.59 8.60 -11.04
N THR A 42 -7.91 8.65 -11.05
CA THR A 42 -8.69 9.46 -11.98
C THR A 42 -8.44 10.94 -11.76
N PHE A 43 -8.35 11.38 -10.51
CA PHE A 43 -8.03 12.78 -10.19
C PHE A 43 -6.63 13.16 -10.65
N LEU A 44 -5.63 12.28 -10.49
CA LEU A 44 -4.29 12.49 -11.05
C LEU A 44 -4.30 12.64 -12.58
N LYS A 45 -5.10 11.84 -13.28
CA LYS A 45 -5.28 11.97 -14.74
C LYS A 45 -5.90 13.29 -15.14
N ILE A 46 -6.83 13.82 -14.34
CA ILE A 46 -7.40 15.16 -14.56
C ILE A 46 -6.34 16.23 -14.37
N LEU A 47 -5.55 16.16 -13.29
CA LEU A 47 -4.46 17.10 -13.03
C LEU A 47 -3.40 17.10 -14.12
N SER A 48 -3.12 15.94 -14.73
CA SER A 48 -2.15 15.80 -15.82
C SER A 48 -2.69 16.21 -17.19
N GLY A 49 -3.98 16.47 -17.31
CA GLY A 49 -4.63 16.77 -18.60
C GLY A 49 -4.94 15.54 -19.45
N GLN A 50 -4.74 14.32 -18.94
CA GLN A 50 -5.07 13.08 -19.67
C GLN A 50 -6.56 12.76 -19.69
N LEU A 51 -7.31 13.35 -18.77
CA LEU A 51 -8.76 13.19 -18.66
C LEU A 51 -9.39 14.57 -18.44
N GLU A 52 -10.40 14.90 -19.24
CA GLU A 52 -11.18 16.11 -19.03
C GLU A 52 -12.24 15.90 -17.95
N PRO A 53 -12.37 16.84 -16.98
CA PRO A 53 -13.44 16.78 -15.99
C PRO A 53 -14.79 17.13 -16.65
N THR A 54 -15.88 16.74 -15.99
CA THR A 54 -17.22 17.12 -16.43
C THR A 54 -17.44 18.64 -16.34
N ASN A 55 -16.96 19.24 -15.24
CA ASN A 55 -16.95 20.69 -15.02
C ASN A 55 -15.64 21.09 -14.34
N GLY A 56 -15.29 22.37 -14.49
CA GLY A 56 -14.12 22.96 -13.86
C GLY A 56 -12.88 22.93 -14.75
N ASP A 57 -11.82 23.48 -14.23
CA ASP A 57 -10.54 23.61 -14.93
C ASP A 57 -9.34 23.40 -14.00
N ILE A 58 -8.22 23.04 -14.62
CA ILE A 58 -6.92 22.92 -13.95
C ILE A 58 -6.05 24.09 -14.41
N ALA A 59 -5.49 24.83 -13.45
CA ALA A 59 -4.55 25.90 -13.69
C ALA A 59 -3.14 25.52 -13.19
N ILE A 60 -2.17 25.64 -14.07
CA ILE A 60 -0.75 25.43 -13.77
C ILE A 60 -0.04 26.77 -13.97
N THR A 61 0.86 27.15 -13.05
CA THR A 61 1.68 28.34 -13.21
C THR A 61 2.42 28.30 -14.56
N PRO A 62 2.33 29.36 -15.39
CA PRO A 62 2.98 29.36 -16.69
C PRO A 62 4.48 29.06 -16.61
N GLY A 63 4.97 28.24 -17.56
CA GLY A 63 6.37 27.81 -17.62
C GLY A 63 6.75 26.65 -16.73
N GLN A 64 5.86 26.15 -15.87
CA GLN A 64 6.10 24.98 -15.05
C GLN A 64 5.83 23.67 -15.82
N ARG A 65 6.71 22.69 -15.60
CA ARG A 65 6.64 21.37 -16.21
C ARG A 65 6.02 20.37 -15.24
N LEU A 66 4.99 19.68 -15.71
CA LEU A 66 4.35 18.58 -15.00
C LEU A 66 4.91 17.26 -15.50
N SER A 67 5.28 16.38 -14.58
CA SER A 67 5.67 15.00 -14.82
C SER A 67 4.67 14.05 -14.19
N PHE A 68 4.23 13.05 -14.94
CA PHE A 68 3.30 12.03 -14.48
C PHE A 68 3.85 10.63 -14.73
N LEU A 69 3.85 9.79 -13.70
CA LEU A 69 4.30 8.40 -13.82
C LEU A 69 3.44 7.63 -14.82
N GLN A 70 4.05 7.16 -15.90
CA GLN A 70 3.36 6.43 -16.96
C GLN A 70 2.98 5.01 -16.51
N GLN A 71 1.81 4.57 -16.95
CA GLN A 71 1.28 3.24 -16.64
C GLN A 71 1.41 2.26 -17.83
N ASP A 72 1.66 2.76 -19.02
CA ASP A 72 1.86 1.93 -20.22
C ASP A 72 3.30 1.44 -20.31
N HIS A 73 3.51 0.20 -19.95
CA HIS A 73 4.82 -0.43 -19.90
C HIS A 73 5.44 -0.71 -21.29
N PHE A 74 4.63 -0.68 -22.34
CA PHE A 74 5.07 -1.05 -23.70
C PHE A 74 5.32 0.15 -24.62
N LYS A 75 4.95 1.34 -24.16
CA LYS A 75 5.05 2.57 -24.96
C LYS A 75 6.45 2.89 -25.47
N TYR A 76 7.47 2.46 -24.75
CA TYR A 76 8.87 2.80 -25.01
C TYR A 76 9.72 1.61 -25.44
N ASP A 77 9.12 0.51 -25.89
CA ASP A 77 9.81 -0.73 -26.25
C ASP A 77 10.88 -0.57 -27.35
N GLU A 78 10.73 0.42 -28.21
CA GLU A 78 11.67 0.74 -29.28
C GLU A 78 12.91 1.54 -28.82
N PHE A 79 12.93 2.03 -27.60
CA PHE A 79 13.96 2.89 -27.06
C PHE A 79 14.84 2.16 -26.03
N THR A 80 16.07 2.67 -25.86
CA THR A 80 16.94 2.21 -24.78
C THR A 80 16.43 2.68 -23.43
N VAL A 81 16.87 2.02 -22.36
CA VAL A 81 16.54 2.40 -20.97
C VAL A 81 16.94 3.86 -20.70
N LEU A 82 18.15 4.25 -21.06
CA LEU A 82 18.68 5.59 -20.84
C LEU A 82 17.87 6.66 -21.60
N ASP A 83 17.60 6.42 -22.87
CA ASP A 83 16.78 7.33 -23.69
C ASP A 83 15.37 7.47 -23.14
N THR A 84 14.78 6.37 -22.69
CA THR A 84 13.44 6.38 -22.07
C THR A 84 13.38 7.29 -20.85
N VAL A 85 14.40 7.26 -19.99
CA VAL A 85 14.48 8.14 -18.83
C VAL A 85 14.60 9.60 -19.23
N ILE A 86 15.48 9.90 -20.19
CA ILE A 86 15.69 11.29 -20.69
C ILE A 86 14.42 11.85 -21.35
N MET A 87 13.59 11.01 -21.96
CA MET A 87 12.28 11.39 -22.51
C MET A 87 11.30 11.93 -21.45
N GLY A 88 11.58 11.77 -20.16
CA GLY A 88 10.87 12.43 -19.08
C GLY A 88 10.87 13.95 -19.21
N ASN A 89 11.93 14.53 -19.79
CA ASN A 89 11.97 15.88 -20.29
C ASN A 89 11.98 15.86 -21.84
N LYS A 90 10.79 15.84 -22.41
CA LYS A 90 10.61 15.68 -23.87
C LYS A 90 11.36 16.74 -24.67
N ARG A 91 11.35 17.98 -24.21
CA ARG A 91 12.03 19.07 -24.92
C ARG A 91 13.54 18.83 -24.98
N LEU A 92 14.14 18.42 -23.87
CA LEU A 92 15.56 18.10 -23.81
C LEU A 92 15.91 16.95 -24.75
N TYR A 93 15.12 15.89 -24.75
CA TYR A 93 15.32 14.75 -25.65
C TYR A 93 15.21 15.15 -27.14
N ASP A 94 14.21 15.95 -27.49
CA ASP A 94 14.01 16.43 -28.85
C ASP A 94 15.20 17.29 -29.32
N ILE A 95 15.75 18.14 -28.45
CA ILE A 95 16.95 18.93 -28.72
C ILE A 95 18.16 18.03 -28.95
N MET A 96 18.35 17.02 -28.12
CA MET A 96 19.46 16.07 -28.30
C MET A 96 19.40 15.37 -29.65
N LYS A 97 18.23 14.93 -30.06
CA LYS A 97 18.04 14.23 -31.35
C LYS A 97 18.16 15.18 -32.55
N GLU A 98 17.61 16.39 -32.44
CA GLU A 98 17.76 17.40 -33.50
C GLU A 98 19.22 17.83 -33.69
N LYS A 99 19.97 18.02 -32.62
CA LYS A 99 21.41 18.29 -32.65
C LYS A 99 22.19 17.17 -33.35
N GLU A 100 21.96 15.93 -32.94
CA GLU A 100 22.61 14.76 -33.58
C GLU A 100 22.31 14.71 -35.07
N ALA A 101 21.05 14.93 -35.46
CA ALA A 101 20.64 14.93 -36.86
C ALA A 101 21.32 16.04 -37.68
N ILE A 102 21.44 17.26 -37.11
CA ILE A 102 22.11 18.39 -37.77
C ILE A 102 23.61 18.12 -37.93
N TYR A 103 24.30 17.62 -36.90
CA TYR A 103 25.73 17.33 -36.96
C TYR A 103 26.08 16.13 -37.85
N MET A 104 25.13 15.25 -38.15
CA MET A 104 25.27 14.10 -39.03
C MET A 104 25.02 14.44 -40.52
N LYS A 105 24.56 15.66 -40.85
CA LYS A 105 24.34 16.07 -42.24
C LYS A 105 25.63 16.19 -43.00
N GLU A 106 25.69 15.60 -44.20
CA GLU A 106 26.81 15.76 -45.12
C GLU A 106 26.88 17.18 -45.69
N ASP A 107 25.73 17.80 -45.95
CA ASP A 107 25.58 19.18 -46.44
C ASP A 107 25.23 20.14 -45.31
N PHE A 108 26.19 20.49 -44.46
CA PHE A 108 26.03 21.41 -43.37
C PHE A 108 25.96 22.85 -43.88
N SER A 109 24.78 23.49 -43.79
CA SER A 109 24.53 24.87 -44.23
C SER A 109 24.78 25.90 -43.15
N ASP A 110 24.82 27.21 -43.52
CA ASP A 110 24.90 28.31 -42.56
C ASP A 110 23.66 28.33 -41.67
N GLU A 111 22.47 27.98 -42.20
CA GLU A 111 21.22 27.88 -41.45
C GLU A 111 21.29 26.76 -40.42
N ASP A 112 21.88 25.62 -40.77
CA ASP A 112 22.16 24.51 -39.87
C ASP A 112 23.08 24.94 -38.72
N GLY A 113 24.08 25.78 -39.00
CA GLY A 113 24.98 26.34 -38.01
C GLY A 113 24.28 27.25 -37.01
N ILE A 114 23.37 28.13 -37.48
CA ILE A 114 22.57 28.98 -36.64
C ILE A 114 21.62 28.15 -35.74
N ARG A 115 20.95 27.18 -36.34
CA ARG A 115 20.04 26.28 -35.61
C ARG A 115 20.79 25.46 -34.57
N ALA A 116 21.94 24.91 -34.87
CA ALA A 116 22.80 24.19 -33.94
C ALA A 116 23.20 25.06 -32.75
N SER A 117 23.54 26.32 -32.98
CA SER A 117 23.91 27.26 -31.92
C SER A 117 22.73 27.59 -30.97
N GLU A 118 21.54 27.76 -31.54
CA GLU A 118 20.31 27.94 -30.74
C GLU A 118 20.02 26.72 -29.88
N LEU A 119 20.13 25.53 -30.45
CA LEU A 119 19.93 24.26 -29.73
C LEU A 119 20.98 24.03 -28.64
N GLU A 120 22.26 24.37 -28.88
CA GLU A 120 23.31 24.30 -27.86
C GLU A 120 23.04 25.23 -26.69
N ALA A 121 22.56 26.45 -26.93
CA ALA A 121 22.19 27.38 -25.87
C ALA A 121 21.03 26.85 -25.03
N GLU A 122 19.97 26.35 -25.66
CA GLU A 122 18.83 25.76 -24.98
C GLU A 122 19.21 24.48 -24.23
N PHE A 123 20.06 23.64 -24.81
CA PHE A 123 20.61 22.43 -24.19
C PHE A 123 21.40 22.75 -22.91
N ALA A 124 22.25 23.79 -22.95
CA ALA A 124 23.00 24.24 -21.79
C ALA A 124 22.07 24.78 -20.67
N ASP A 125 21.05 25.55 -21.05
CA ASP A 125 20.07 26.09 -20.10
C ASP A 125 19.25 24.99 -19.39
N MET A 126 19.08 23.84 -20.04
CA MET A 126 18.39 22.66 -19.48
C MET A 126 19.33 21.71 -18.74
N ASP A 127 20.59 22.07 -18.53
CA ASP A 127 21.61 21.18 -17.96
C ASP A 127 21.79 19.88 -18.73
N GLY A 128 21.69 19.95 -20.05
CA GLY A 128 21.72 18.80 -20.96
C GLY A 128 23.02 18.00 -20.94
N TRP A 129 24.14 18.63 -20.57
CA TRP A 129 25.44 17.96 -20.43
C TRP A 129 25.45 16.89 -19.34
N ASN A 130 24.62 17.05 -18.32
CA ASN A 130 24.47 16.10 -17.22
C ASN A 130 23.29 15.13 -17.40
N ALA A 131 22.57 15.19 -18.52
CA ALA A 131 21.35 14.39 -18.74
C ALA A 131 21.58 12.88 -18.59
N GLU A 132 22.62 12.33 -19.23
CA GLU A 132 22.93 10.89 -19.14
C GLU A 132 23.39 10.49 -17.73
N SER A 133 24.20 11.32 -17.10
CA SER A 133 24.67 11.10 -15.72
C SER A 133 23.52 11.14 -14.72
N ASP A 134 22.61 12.11 -14.84
CA ASP A 134 21.45 12.24 -13.98
C ASP A 134 20.49 11.07 -14.17
N ALA A 135 20.24 10.66 -15.42
CA ALA A 135 19.42 9.49 -15.72
C ALA A 135 20.03 8.20 -15.14
N ALA A 136 21.34 8.02 -15.26
CA ALA A 136 22.05 6.87 -14.68
C ALA A 136 21.95 6.85 -13.15
N THR A 137 22.06 7.99 -12.49
CA THR A 137 21.90 8.12 -11.03
C THR A 137 20.52 7.69 -10.58
N LEU A 138 19.46 8.11 -11.27
CA LEU A 138 18.09 7.72 -10.97
C LEU A 138 17.88 6.20 -11.15
N LEU A 139 18.37 5.65 -12.25
CA LEU A 139 18.27 4.22 -12.56
C LEU A 139 19.00 3.36 -11.52
N ASN A 140 20.22 3.72 -11.17
CA ASN A 140 20.99 3.00 -10.15
C ASN A 140 20.31 3.08 -8.77
N GLY A 141 19.78 4.24 -8.39
CA GLY A 141 19.05 4.41 -7.15
C GLY A 141 17.81 3.53 -7.05
N LEU A 142 17.12 3.29 -8.17
CA LEU A 142 15.95 2.43 -8.24
C LEU A 142 16.29 0.94 -8.48
N GLY A 143 17.56 0.58 -8.50
CA GLY A 143 18.00 -0.81 -8.63
C GLY A 143 18.03 -1.33 -10.06
N VAL A 144 18.17 -0.46 -11.07
CA VAL A 144 18.45 -0.84 -12.45
C VAL A 144 19.97 -0.73 -12.69
N PRO A 145 20.70 -1.85 -12.85
CA PRO A 145 22.15 -1.82 -12.94
C PRO A 145 22.65 -1.14 -14.21
N THR A 146 23.87 -0.60 -14.17
CA THR A 146 24.48 0.14 -15.28
C THR A 146 24.55 -0.66 -16.57
N GLU A 147 24.70 -1.96 -16.49
CA GLU A 147 24.77 -2.88 -17.64
C GLU A 147 23.49 -2.84 -18.48
N ASP A 148 22.35 -2.57 -17.86
CA ASP A 148 21.04 -2.55 -18.51
C ASP A 148 20.68 -1.17 -19.12
N HIS A 149 21.48 -0.12 -18.88
CA HIS A 149 21.14 1.24 -19.29
C HIS A 149 21.06 1.44 -20.81
N TYR A 150 21.81 0.67 -21.58
CA TYR A 150 21.78 0.69 -23.05
C TYR A 150 20.95 -0.43 -23.66
N THR A 151 20.30 -1.25 -22.84
CA THR A 151 19.39 -2.31 -23.28
C THR A 151 18.08 -1.69 -23.79
N LEU A 152 17.50 -2.32 -24.82
CA LEU A 152 16.16 -1.92 -25.27
C LEU A 152 15.10 -2.23 -24.23
N MET A 153 14.12 -1.35 -24.09
CA MET A 153 13.01 -1.57 -23.16
C MET A 153 12.24 -2.87 -23.44
N ALA A 154 12.11 -3.24 -24.72
CA ALA A 154 11.45 -4.49 -25.13
C ALA A 154 12.09 -5.74 -24.52
N ASP A 155 13.39 -5.72 -24.27
CA ASP A 155 14.16 -6.87 -23.78
C ASP A 155 14.15 -6.99 -22.24
N LEU A 156 13.52 -6.05 -21.54
CA LEU A 156 13.45 -6.03 -20.07
C LEU A 156 12.25 -6.80 -19.52
N PRO A 157 12.40 -7.43 -18.34
CA PRO A 157 11.25 -7.92 -17.56
C PRO A 157 10.29 -6.78 -17.20
N GLY A 158 8.99 -7.08 -17.08
CA GLY A 158 7.97 -6.08 -16.76
C GLY A 158 8.23 -5.30 -15.46
N ALA A 159 8.73 -5.98 -14.42
CA ALA A 159 9.08 -5.34 -13.15
C ALA A 159 10.21 -4.30 -13.29
N VAL A 160 11.17 -4.54 -14.18
CA VAL A 160 12.26 -3.58 -14.46
C VAL A 160 11.74 -2.40 -15.28
N LYS A 161 10.85 -2.63 -16.24
CA LYS A 161 10.21 -1.55 -17.01
C LYS A 161 9.51 -0.54 -16.10
N VAL A 162 8.83 -0.99 -15.05
CA VAL A 162 8.18 -0.13 -14.05
C VAL A 162 9.20 0.79 -13.37
N LYS A 163 10.35 0.26 -12.98
CA LYS A 163 11.43 1.05 -12.37
C LYS A 163 11.98 2.12 -13.33
N VAL A 164 12.15 1.76 -14.60
CA VAL A 164 12.61 2.71 -15.65
C VAL A 164 11.58 3.84 -15.86
N LEU A 165 10.30 3.53 -15.89
CA LEU A 165 9.24 4.54 -16.00
C LEU A 165 9.17 5.45 -14.77
N LEU A 166 9.45 4.92 -13.59
CA LEU A 166 9.56 5.75 -12.39
C LEU A 166 10.77 6.69 -12.49
N ALA A 167 11.93 6.22 -12.93
CA ALA A 167 13.11 7.06 -13.19
C ALA A 167 12.78 8.16 -14.22
N GLN A 168 12.06 7.83 -15.28
CA GLN A 168 11.58 8.80 -16.26
C GLN A 168 10.74 9.90 -15.63
N ALA A 169 9.80 9.55 -14.74
CA ALA A 169 8.96 10.52 -14.06
C ALA A 169 9.76 11.47 -13.16
N LEU A 170 10.80 10.97 -12.50
CA LEU A 170 11.66 11.77 -11.62
C LEU A 170 12.70 12.62 -12.36
N PHE A 171 12.97 12.32 -13.63
CA PHE A 171 14.03 12.94 -14.40
C PHE A 171 13.80 14.44 -14.64
N GLY A 172 14.89 15.20 -14.59
CA GLY A 172 14.93 16.58 -15.03
C GLY A 172 14.30 17.60 -14.06
N ASN A 173 14.19 17.28 -12.78
CA ASN A 173 13.66 18.17 -11.75
C ASN A 173 12.30 18.81 -12.13
N PRO A 174 11.25 18.02 -12.35
CA PRO A 174 9.95 18.56 -12.71
C PRO A 174 9.40 19.52 -11.66
N ASP A 175 8.65 20.52 -12.07
CA ASP A 175 8.03 21.49 -11.15
C ASP A 175 6.85 20.88 -10.40
N ILE A 176 6.14 19.96 -11.05
CA ILE A 176 5.00 19.22 -10.49
C ILE A 176 5.19 17.75 -10.82
N LEU A 177 5.26 16.92 -9.81
CA LEU A 177 5.47 15.49 -9.91
C LEU A 177 4.24 14.74 -9.42
N LEU A 178 3.62 13.95 -10.29
CA LEU A 178 2.47 13.10 -9.99
C LEU A 178 2.88 11.64 -10.01
N LEU A 179 2.73 10.97 -8.87
CA LEU A 179 3.12 9.56 -8.69
C LEU A 179 1.91 8.73 -8.25
N ASP A 180 1.54 7.74 -9.04
CA ASP A 180 0.50 6.78 -8.71
C ASP A 180 1.12 5.42 -8.40
N GLU A 181 1.06 5.00 -7.13
CA GLU A 181 1.63 3.75 -6.60
C GLU A 181 3.13 3.56 -6.95
N PRO A 182 4.00 4.52 -6.63
CA PRO A 182 5.40 4.50 -7.07
C PRO A 182 6.26 3.42 -6.40
N THR A 183 5.81 2.87 -5.27
CA THR A 183 6.56 1.85 -4.53
C THR A 183 6.30 0.43 -5.02
N ASN A 184 5.33 0.23 -5.90
CA ASN A 184 5.04 -1.09 -6.48
C ASN A 184 6.26 -1.64 -7.23
N HIS A 185 6.57 -2.90 -7.01
CA HIS A 185 7.70 -3.63 -7.59
C HIS A 185 9.09 -3.14 -7.19
N LEU A 186 9.20 -2.26 -6.18
CA LEU A 186 10.48 -1.84 -5.62
C LEU A 186 10.88 -2.75 -4.45
N ASP A 187 12.18 -3.03 -4.33
CA ASP A 187 12.76 -3.61 -3.11
C ASP A 187 12.96 -2.55 -2.02
N LEU A 188 13.35 -2.96 -0.83
CA LEU A 188 13.54 -2.07 0.30
C LEU A 188 14.57 -0.97 0.04
N ASP A 189 15.65 -1.29 -0.66
CA ASP A 189 16.71 -0.31 -0.95
C ASP A 189 16.22 0.75 -1.95
N ALA A 190 15.50 0.33 -2.98
CA ALA A 190 14.89 1.25 -3.94
C ALA A 190 13.80 2.12 -3.30
N ILE A 191 12.96 1.58 -2.43
CA ILE A 191 11.97 2.34 -1.67
C ILE A 191 12.66 3.37 -0.77
N SER A 192 13.70 2.97 -0.06
CA SER A 192 14.47 3.87 0.82
C SER A 192 15.12 5.01 0.03
N TRP A 193 15.67 4.70 -1.13
CA TRP A 193 16.22 5.70 -2.04
C TRP A 193 15.16 6.69 -2.55
N LEU A 194 13.98 6.18 -2.93
CA LEU A 194 12.85 7.01 -3.39
C LEU A 194 12.33 7.91 -2.26
N GLU A 195 12.22 7.39 -1.05
CA GLU A 195 11.83 8.17 0.12
C GLU A 195 12.80 9.35 0.34
N GLU A 196 14.10 9.11 0.30
CA GLU A 196 15.11 10.14 0.46
C GLU A 196 15.05 11.16 -0.69
N PHE A 197 14.88 10.69 -1.92
CA PHE A 197 14.69 11.56 -3.08
C PHE A 197 13.50 12.51 -2.89
N LEU A 198 12.33 12.00 -2.47
CA LEU A 198 11.12 12.80 -2.29
C LEU A 198 11.20 13.75 -1.09
N ILE A 199 11.86 13.34 -0.01
CA ILE A 199 12.09 14.21 1.16
C ILE A 199 12.94 15.43 0.77
N ASN A 200 13.94 15.24 -0.08
CA ASN A 200 14.82 16.29 -0.56
C ASN A 200 14.30 17.03 -1.80
N PHE A 201 13.18 16.62 -2.34
CA PHE A 201 12.58 17.24 -3.51
C PHE A 201 11.90 18.56 -3.14
N GLU A 202 12.34 19.67 -3.73
CA GLU A 202 11.92 21.02 -3.35
C GLU A 202 10.65 21.52 -4.04
N ASN A 203 10.21 20.84 -5.10
CA ASN A 203 9.03 21.24 -5.88
C ASN A 203 7.75 20.57 -5.37
N THR A 204 6.68 20.61 -6.14
CA THR A 204 5.38 20.03 -5.77
C THR A 204 5.33 18.54 -6.09
N VAL A 205 4.97 17.71 -5.12
CA VAL A 205 4.71 16.27 -5.31
C VAL A 205 3.29 15.94 -4.87
N ILE A 206 2.59 15.17 -5.69
CA ILE A 206 1.30 14.56 -5.36
C ILE A 206 1.44 13.06 -5.57
N VAL A 207 1.30 12.29 -4.49
CA VAL A 207 1.50 10.85 -4.50
C VAL A 207 0.26 10.11 -4.02
N VAL A 208 -0.11 9.06 -4.74
CA VAL A 208 -1.10 8.06 -4.33
C VAL A 208 -0.35 6.79 -3.96
N SER A 209 -0.55 6.27 -2.76
CA SER A 209 0.04 5.02 -2.31
C SER A 209 -0.83 4.33 -1.26
N HIS A 210 -0.80 3.01 -1.24
CA HIS A 210 -1.37 2.18 -0.18
C HIS A 210 -0.36 1.87 0.93
N ASP A 211 0.89 2.27 0.76
CA ASP A 211 1.96 2.09 1.75
C ASP A 211 1.94 3.23 2.77
N ARG A 212 1.39 2.95 3.95
CA ARG A 212 1.27 3.91 5.05
C ARG A 212 2.62 4.40 5.56
N TYR A 213 3.60 3.51 5.64
CA TYR A 213 4.95 3.85 6.09
C TYR A 213 5.60 4.84 5.13
N PHE A 214 5.50 4.58 3.83
CA PHE A 214 5.99 5.47 2.79
C PHE A 214 5.32 6.86 2.86
N LEU A 215 3.98 6.91 2.91
CA LEU A 215 3.24 8.17 3.04
C LEU A 215 3.63 8.94 4.30
N ASN A 216 3.79 8.23 5.40
CA ASN A 216 4.17 8.83 6.68
C ASN A 216 5.54 9.49 6.63
N LYS A 217 6.46 8.88 5.90
CA LYS A 217 7.84 9.34 5.80
C LYS A 217 8.03 10.50 4.82
N VAL A 218 7.32 10.50 3.70
CA VAL A 218 7.51 11.48 2.61
C VAL A 218 6.52 12.63 2.59
N CYS A 219 5.29 12.44 3.10
CA CYS A 219 4.24 13.45 2.99
C CYS A 219 4.36 14.53 4.05
N THR A 220 4.21 15.78 3.60
CA THR A 220 4.06 16.97 4.46
C THR A 220 2.60 17.32 4.70
N ASN A 221 1.72 16.94 3.77
CA ASN A 221 0.30 17.20 3.77
C ASN A 221 -0.46 15.96 3.28
N ILE A 222 -1.68 15.81 3.75
CA ILE A 222 -2.61 14.80 3.27
C ILE A 222 -3.78 15.48 2.57
N ALA A 223 -4.08 15.03 1.35
CA ALA A 223 -5.28 15.38 0.61
C ALA A 223 -6.26 14.21 0.72
N ASP A 224 -7.28 14.40 1.54
CA ASP A 224 -8.27 13.37 1.85
C ASP A 224 -9.46 13.44 0.89
N MET A 225 -9.61 12.42 0.04
CA MET A 225 -10.73 12.27 -0.88
C MET A 225 -11.82 11.42 -0.22
N ASP A 226 -12.82 12.10 0.33
CA ASP A 226 -13.99 11.48 0.96
C ASP A 226 -15.23 12.35 0.76
N TYR A 227 -16.41 11.76 0.86
CA TYR A 227 -17.70 12.43 0.67
C TYR A 227 -17.86 13.15 -0.69
N GLY A 228 -17.13 12.68 -1.71
CA GLY A 228 -17.10 13.35 -3.02
C GLY A 228 -16.37 14.68 -3.04
N LYS A 229 -15.55 14.96 -2.04
CA LYS A 229 -14.73 16.17 -1.86
C LYS A 229 -13.29 15.81 -1.63
N ILE A 230 -12.40 16.80 -1.74
CA ILE A 230 -11.00 16.66 -1.32
C ILE A 230 -10.70 17.75 -0.30
N GLN A 231 -10.21 17.34 0.88
CA GLN A 231 -9.82 18.24 1.95
C GLN A 231 -8.35 18.09 2.27
N LEU A 232 -7.64 19.23 2.40
CA LEU A 232 -6.22 19.26 2.79
C LEU A 232 -6.06 19.29 4.30
N TYR A 233 -5.09 18.49 4.77
CA TYR A 233 -4.63 18.49 6.16
C TYR A 233 -3.11 18.70 6.16
N ALA A 234 -2.62 19.58 7.01
CA ALA A 234 -1.19 19.71 7.26
C ALA A 234 -0.72 18.59 8.17
N GLY A 235 0.40 17.94 7.82
CA GLY A 235 0.97 16.82 8.56
C GLY A 235 1.05 15.55 7.72
N ASN A 236 1.60 14.49 8.33
CA ASN A 236 1.74 13.19 7.69
C ASN A 236 0.50 12.31 7.85
N TYR A 237 0.57 11.06 7.35
CA TYR A 237 -0.55 10.13 7.40
C TYR A 237 -1.00 9.79 8.83
N ASP A 238 -0.09 9.53 9.77
CA ASP A 238 -0.43 9.20 11.15
C ASP A 238 -1.14 10.36 11.84
N PHE A 239 -0.66 11.58 11.65
CA PHE A 239 -1.32 12.78 12.17
C PHE A 239 -2.75 12.94 11.62
N TRP A 240 -2.94 12.73 10.33
CA TRP A 240 -4.26 12.74 9.71
C TRP A 240 -5.16 11.66 10.30
N TYR A 241 -4.64 10.43 10.41
CA TYR A 241 -5.42 9.30 10.93
C TYR A 241 -5.89 9.55 12.36
N GLU A 242 -4.99 9.92 13.26
CA GLU A 242 -5.32 10.22 14.66
C GLU A 242 -6.29 11.40 14.77
N SER A 243 -6.06 12.48 14.03
CA SER A 243 -6.94 13.66 14.02
C SER A 243 -8.33 13.33 13.50
N SER A 244 -8.45 12.55 12.43
CA SER A 244 -9.74 12.14 11.87
C SER A 244 -10.54 11.25 12.82
N GLN A 245 -9.88 10.31 13.51
CA GLN A 245 -10.49 9.46 14.52
C GLN A 245 -10.97 10.28 15.73
N LEU A 246 -10.18 11.27 16.16
CA LEU A 246 -10.55 12.15 17.26
C LEU A 246 -11.79 12.99 16.92
N ILE A 247 -11.83 13.59 15.73
CA ILE A 247 -12.98 14.39 15.26
C ILE A 247 -14.25 13.54 15.24
N VAL A 248 -14.21 12.34 14.66
CA VAL A 248 -15.37 11.44 14.63
C VAL A 248 -15.84 11.06 16.03
N ARG A 249 -14.91 10.80 16.95
CA ARG A 249 -15.22 10.48 18.34
C ARG A 249 -15.90 11.65 19.03
N GLN A 250 -15.36 12.86 18.89
CA GLN A 250 -15.94 14.08 19.46
C GLN A 250 -17.34 14.36 18.91
N MET A 251 -17.56 14.18 17.61
CA MET A 251 -18.89 14.34 17.01
C MET A 251 -19.89 13.33 17.55
N LYS A 252 -19.49 12.06 17.70
CA LYS A 252 -20.34 11.01 18.27
C LYS A 252 -20.71 11.32 19.73
N GLU A 253 -19.75 11.75 20.54
CA GLU A 253 -19.99 12.13 21.94
C GLU A 253 -20.91 13.36 22.05
N ALA A 254 -20.69 14.37 21.20
CA ALA A 254 -21.54 15.55 21.15
C ALA A 254 -22.97 15.18 20.74
N ASN A 255 -23.15 14.34 19.72
CA ASN A 255 -24.46 13.86 19.31
C ASN A 255 -25.15 13.03 20.42
N LYS A 256 -24.41 12.15 21.08
CA LYS A 256 -24.93 11.38 22.20
C LYS A 256 -25.51 12.29 23.33
N LYS A 257 -24.76 13.34 23.70
CA LYS A 257 -25.23 14.33 24.67
C LYS A 257 -26.48 15.07 24.19
N LYS A 258 -26.55 15.42 22.91
CA LYS A 258 -27.72 16.02 22.27
C LYS A 258 -28.93 15.06 22.29
N GLU A 259 -28.72 13.78 21.97
CA GLU A 259 -29.76 12.74 22.01
C GLU A 259 -30.31 12.53 23.44
N GLU A 260 -29.45 12.46 24.44
CA GLU A 260 -29.83 12.38 25.84
C GLU A 260 -30.68 13.61 26.24
N LYS A 261 -30.26 14.81 25.80
CA LYS A 261 -31.02 16.04 26.05
C LYS A 261 -32.37 16.07 25.34
N ILE A 262 -32.42 15.59 24.10
CA ILE A 262 -33.69 15.43 23.35
C ILE A 262 -34.64 14.51 24.13
N LYS A 263 -34.15 13.37 24.59
CA LYS A 263 -34.94 12.40 25.35
C LYS A 263 -35.48 13.00 26.64
N GLU A 264 -34.65 13.69 27.45
CA GLU A 264 -35.06 14.38 28.65
C GLU A 264 -36.18 15.41 28.37
N LEU A 265 -36.00 16.21 27.32
CA LEU A 265 -36.99 17.22 26.91
C LEU A 265 -38.31 16.58 26.47
N GLN A 266 -38.24 15.51 25.68
CA GLN A 266 -39.43 14.78 25.24
C GLN A 266 -40.19 14.15 26.41
N GLU A 267 -39.51 13.51 27.34
CA GLU A 267 -40.12 12.94 28.54
C GLU A 267 -40.77 14.02 29.41
N PHE A 268 -40.12 15.17 29.58
CA PHE A 268 -40.68 16.28 30.31
C PHE A 268 -41.94 16.84 29.62
N ILE A 269 -41.88 17.06 28.31
CA ILE A 269 -43.02 17.54 27.52
C ILE A 269 -44.19 16.57 27.62
N GLN A 270 -43.93 15.28 27.44
CA GLN A 270 -44.97 14.24 27.54
C GLN A 270 -45.63 14.22 28.92
N ARG A 271 -44.83 14.33 29.99
CA ARG A 271 -45.33 14.25 31.38
C ARG A 271 -46.13 15.48 31.81
N PHE A 272 -45.78 16.67 31.32
CA PHE A 272 -46.30 17.93 31.81
C PHE A 272 -47.10 18.76 30.81
N SER A 273 -47.29 18.31 29.57
CA SER A 273 -48.05 19.02 28.54
C SER A 273 -49.54 19.25 28.91
N ALA A 274 -50.13 18.31 29.62
CA ALA A 274 -51.53 18.38 30.07
C ALA A 274 -51.72 19.11 31.40
N ASN A 275 -50.65 19.53 32.08
CA ASN A 275 -50.72 20.18 33.37
C ASN A 275 -50.74 21.71 33.22
N ALA A 276 -51.88 22.36 33.56
CA ALA A 276 -52.07 23.80 33.36
C ALA A 276 -51.01 24.67 34.08
N SER A 277 -50.53 24.28 35.27
CA SER A 277 -49.51 25.03 36.01
C SER A 277 -48.11 24.94 35.42
N LYS A 278 -47.82 23.90 34.64
CA LYS A 278 -46.51 23.66 34.00
C LYS A 278 -46.52 23.82 32.48
N SER A 279 -47.64 24.17 31.88
CA SER A 279 -47.82 24.30 30.44
C SER A 279 -46.85 25.32 29.81
N LYS A 280 -46.58 26.44 30.47
CA LYS A 280 -45.56 27.42 29.99
C LYS A 280 -44.16 26.83 29.96
N GLN A 281 -43.80 26.00 30.95
CA GLN A 281 -42.50 25.32 30.98
C GLN A 281 -42.41 24.25 29.91
N ALA A 282 -43.46 23.48 29.65
CA ALA A 282 -43.54 22.51 28.57
C ALA A 282 -43.40 23.19 27.21
N THR A 283 -44.03 24.35 26.96
CA THR A 283 -43.89 25.13 25.73
C THR A 283 -42.46 25.67 25.55
N SER A 284 -41.83 26.16 26.61
CA SER A 284 -40.44 26.61 26.58
C SER A 284 -39.49 25.48 26.22
N ARG A 285 -39.70 24.28 26.80
CA ARG A 285 -38.89 23.10 26.49
C ARG A 285 -39.13 22.55 25.09
N LYS A 286 -40.35 22.65 24.57
CA LYS A 286 -40.65 22.32 23.18
C LYS A 286 -39.87 23.22 22.21
N ARG A 287 -39.82 24.53 22.49
CA ARG A 287 -38.97 25.46 21.69
C ARG A 287 -37.49 25.17 21.82
N ALA A 288 -37.02 24.72 22.98
CA ALA A 288 -35.63 24.29 23.16
C ALA A 288 -35.33 23.02 22.36
N LEU A 289 -36.27 22.07 22.35
CA LEU A 289 -36.16 20.83 21.55
C LEU A 289 -36.06 21.12 20.05
N GLU A 290 -36.87 22.04 19.54
CA GLU A 290 -36.87 22.45 18.13
C GLU A 290 -35.55 23.09 17.67
N LYS A 291 -34.77 23.63 18.61
CA LYS A 291 -33.45 24.23 18.34
C LYS A 291 -32.31 23.24 18.36
N ILE A 292 -32.49 22.05 18.88
CA ILE A 292 -31.45 21.05 18.95
C ILE A 292 -31.36 20.36 17.58
N GLN A 293 -30.23 20.56 16.90
CA GLN A 293 -29.91 19.85 15.68
C GLN A 293 -28.76 18.87 15.96
N LEU A 294 -28.97 17.63 15.58
CA LEU A 294 -27.90 16.65 15.57
C LEU A 294 -26.95 16.96 14.40
N ASP A 295 -25.66 16.88 14.65
CA ASP A 295 -24.69 16.98 13.58
C ASP A 295 -24.84 15.76 12.66
N GLU A 296 -24.99 16.02 11.38
CA GLU A 296 -25.08 14.97 10.38
C GLU A 296 -23.70 14.33 10.23
N ILE A 297 -23.51 13.17 10.86
CA ILE A 297 -22.33 12.35 10.66
C ILE A 297 -22.54 11.60 9.34
N ARG A 298 -22.04 12.15 8.25
CA ARG A 298 -22.08 11.46 6.97
C ARG A 298 -21.26 10.18 7.04
N PRO A 299 -21.78 9.05 6.55
CA PRO A 299 -20.99 7.84 6.49
C PRO A 299 -19.81 8.04 5.51
N SER A 300 -18.60 7.76 6.00
CA SER A 300 -17.42 7.77 5.14
C SER A 300 -17.56 6.72 4.04
N SER A 301 -16.97 6.98 2.89
CA SER A 301 -16.82 5.98 1.82
C SER A 301 -15.84 4.88 2.21
N ARG A 302 -14.97 5.14 3.20
CA ARG A 302 -14.06 4.16 3.77
C ARG A 302 -14.83 3.11 4.57
N LYS A 303 -14.57 1.85 4.26
CA LYS A 303 -15.15 0.72 4.96
C LYS A 303 -14.03 -0.12 5.56
N TYR A 304 -14.01 -0.19 6.88
CA TYR A 304 -13.05 -1.03 7.60
C TYR A 304 -13.69 -2.38 7.88
N PRO A 305 -13.10 -3.50 7.44
CA PRO A 305 -13.55 -4.80 7.88
C PRO A 305 -13.28 -4.95 9.39
N TYR A 306 -14.10 -5.74 10.06
CA TYR A 306 -13.90 -6.06 11.47
C TYR A 306 -13.08 -7.33 11.61
N ILE A 307 -11.80 -7.18 11.89
CA ILE A 307 -10.85 -8.29 12.04
C ILE A 307 -10.47 -8.42 13.52
N ASP A 308 -10.91 -9.52 14.12
CA ASP A 308 -10.65 -9.85 15.52
C ASP A 308 -10.43 -11.37 15.64
N PHE A 309 -9.17 -11.75 15.81
CA PHE A 309 -8.78 -13.14 15.96
C PHE A 309 -8.87 -13.54 17.43
N ARG A 310 -9.78 -14.46 17.75
CA ARG A 310 -10.00 -14.97 19.11
C ARG A 310 -9.66 -16.44 19.17
N PRO A 311 -8.61 -16.83 19.91
CA PRO A 311 -8.30 -18.24 20.10
C PRO A 311 -9.35 -18.89 21.01
N GLU A 312 -9.79 -20.10 20.68
CA GLU A 312 -10.70 -20.89 21.51
C GLU A 312 -9.99 -21.49 22.70
N ARG A 313 -8.68 -21.67 22.59
CA ARG A 313 -7.82 -22.30 23.59
C ARG A 313 -6.58 -21.46 23.83
N GLU A 314 -6.19 -21.30 25.08
CA GLU A 314 -4.90 -20.70 25.43
C GLU A 314 -3.73 -21.57 24.96
N ILE A 315 -2.66 -20.90 24.52
CA ILE A 315 -1.45 -21.57 24.07
C ILE A 315 -0.51 -21.85 25.26
N GLY A 316 0.03 -23.07 25.31
CA GLY A 316 1.02 -23.43 26.30
C GLY A 316 2.45 -22.98 25.94
N ASN A 317 3.41 -23.33 26.79
CA ASN A 317 4.81 -22.92 26.62
C ASN A 317 5.50 -23.59 25.42
N ASP A 318 5.19 -24.86 25.19
CA ASP A 318 5.76 -25.62 24.08
C ASP A 318 4.92 -25.41 22.81
N VAL A 319 5.40 -24.57 21.91
CA VAL A 319 4.68 -24.22 20.68
C VAL A 319 5.22 -24.98 19.48
N LEU A 320 6.46 -24.73 19.09
CA LEU A 320 7.06 -25.34 17.90
C LEU A 320 8.57 -25.48 18.07
N PHE A 321 9.09 -26.65 17.70
CA PHE A 321 10.52 -26.93 17.61
C PHE A 321 10.86 -27.30 16.17
N VAL A 322 11.80 -26.57 15.58
CA VAL A 322 12.33 -26.81 14.22
C VAL A 322 13.79 -27.13 14.31
N GLU A 323 14.21 -28.27 13.79
CA GLU A 323 15.59 -28.78 13.89
C GLU A 323 16.12 -29.21 12.52
N GLY A 324 17.14 -28.52 12.04
CA GLY A 324 17.94 -28.91 10.88
C GLY A 324 17.19 -29.08 9.57
N ILE A 325 16.13 -28.34 9.36
CA ILE A 325 15.31 -28.44 8.14
C ILE A 325 16.10 -27.96 6.92
N SER A 326 16.19 -28.83 5.92
CA SER A 326 16.73 -28.52 4.59
C SER A 326 15.73 -28.95 3.54
N LYS A 327 15.60 -28.14 2.49
CA LYS A 327 14.71 -28.41 1.34
C LYS A 327 15.33 -27.89 0.05
N THR A 328 15.30 -28.73 -0.99
CA THR A 328 15.70 -28.39 -2.36
C THR A 328 14.47 -28.39 -3.26
N ILE A 329 14.29 -27.32 -4.02
CA ILE A 329 13.19 -27.17 -4.99
C ILE A 329 13.83 -26.84 -6.34
N ASP A 330 13.48 -27.63 -7.38
CA ASP A 330 13.97 -27.45 -8.75
C ASP A 330 15.52 -27.35 -8.84
N GLY A 331 16.22 -28.14 -8.01
CA GLY A 331 17.68 -28.19 -7.97
C GLY A 331 18.35 -27.08 -7.16
N VAL A 332 17.58 -26.15 -6.59
CA VAL A 332 18.09 -25.07 -5.71
C VAL A 332 17.80 -25.40 -4.27
N LYS A 333 18.83 -25.32 -3.42
CA LYS A 333 18.70 -25.49 -1.97
C LYS A 333 18.07 -24.24 -1.36
N VAL A 334 16.77 -24.29 -1.15
CA VAL A 334 15.95 -23.15 -0.68
C VAL A 334 16.12 -22.92 0.82
N LEU A 335 16.18 -24.01 1.59
CA LEU A 335 16.41 -24.02 3.02
C LEU A 335 17.61 -24.92 3.34
N ASP A 336 18.55 -24.44 4.13
CA ASP A 336 19.76 -25.15 4.53
C ASP A 336 19.95 -25.12 6.04
N ASN A 337 19.72 -26.27 6.66
CA ASN A 337 19.93 -26.50 8.09
C ASN A 337 19.27 -25.45 8.99
N ILE A 338 17.97 -25.23 8.80
CA ILE A 338 17.19 -24.25 9.55
C ILE A 338 16.74 -24.81 10.87
N SER A 339 17.08 -24.12 11.97
CA SER A 339 16.69 -24.50 13.34
C SER A 339 16.23 -23.27 14.12
N PHE A 340 15.06 -23.36 14.73
CA PHE A 340 14.55 -22.34 15.65
C PHE A 340 13.45 -22.92 16.53
N THR A 341 13.21 -22.26 17.66
CA THR A 341 12.15 -22.62 18.61
C THR A 341 11.18 -21.46 18.74
N VAL A 342 9.89 -21.74 18.70
CA VAL A 342 8.83 -20.74 18.86
C VAL A 342 8.26 -20.81 20.26
N ASN A 343 8.19 -19.68 20.94
CA ASN A 343 7.65 -19.51 22.28
C ASN A 343 6.23 -18.95 22.24
N HIS A 344 5.51 -19.04 23.35
CA HIS A 344 4.09 -18.65 23.45
C HIS A 344 3.81 -17.15 23.22
N ASP A 345 4.80 -16.28 23.39
CA ASP A 345 4.68 -14.82 23.15
C ASP A 345 5.24 -14.37 21.82
N ASP A 346 5.69 -15.28 20.97
CA ASP A 346 6.38 -14.93 19.72
C ASP A 346 5.42 -14.43 18.65
N LYS A 347 5.79 -13.30 18.07
CA LYS A 347 5.25 -12.80 16.82
C LYS A 347 6.42 -12.61 15.85
N ILE A 348 6.64 -13.63 15.03
CA ILE A 348 7.83 -13.75 14.20
C ILE A 348 7.52 -13.30 12.78
N ALA A 349 8.26 -12.32 12.29
CA ALA A 349 8.24 -11.94 10.89
C ALA A 349 9.35 -12.66 10.13
N PHE A 350 9.00 -13.35 9.06
CA PHE A 350 9.94 -13.88 8.07
C PHE A 350 10.21 -12.79 7.03
N VAL A 351 11.46 -12.35 6.95
CA VAL A 351 11.88 -11.25 6.08
C VAL A 351 12.98 -11.68 5.10
N GLY A 352 13.40 -10.78 4.25
CA GLY A 352 14.44 -11.00 3.25
C GLY A 352 13.90 -11.20 1.85
N GLY A 353 14.80 -11.15 0.86
CA GLY A 353 14.46 -11.27 -0.56
C GLY A 353 14.16 -12.68 -1.03
N ASN A 354 14.47 -13.70 -0.24
CA ASN A 354 14.23 -15.11 -0.59
C ASN A 354 12.77 -15.50 -0.29
N GLU A 355 11.86 -15.07 -1.15
CA GLU A 355 10.43 -15.34 -0.99
C GLU A 355 10.08 -16.83 -1.06
N LEU A 356 10.81 -17.58 -1.89
CA LEU A 356 10.60 -19.02 -2.02
C LEU A 356 10.92 -19.74 -0.72
N ALA A 357 11.97 -19.35 -0.01
CA ALA A 357 12.31 -19.90 1.30
C ALA A 357 11.22 -19.64 2.35
N LYS A 358 10.69 -18.43 2.40
CA LYS A 358 9.59 -18.07 3.31
C LYS A 358 8.36 -18.95 3.07
N THR A 359 7.90 -19.02 1.83
CA THR A 359 6.74 -19.84 1.43
C THR A 359 6.98 -21.31 1.67
N THR A 360 8.17 -21.83 1.36
CA THR A 360 8.55 -23.23 1.60
C THR A 360 8.49 -23.58 3.08
N MET A 361 9.01 -22.71 3.95
CA MET A 361 8.93 -22.91 5.40
C MET A 361 7.48 -22.95 5.89
N PHE A 362 6.62 -22.06 5.44
CA PHE A 362 5.19 -22.11 5.79
C PHE A 362 4.52 -23.39 5.35
N LYS A 363 4.77 -23.84 4.13
CA LYS A 363 4.18 -25.11 3.62
C LYS A 363 4.65 -26.32 4.42
N ILE A 364 5.91 -26.36 4.83
CA ILE A 364 6.44 -27.43 5.69
C ILE A 364 5.72 -27.40 7.05
N LEU A 365 5.63 -26.25 7.70
CA LEU A 365 5.00 -26.10 9.02
C LEU A 365 3.48 -26.35 8.97
N ALA A 366 2.84 -26.08 7.84
CA ALA A 366 1.43 -26.39 7.62
C ALA A 366 1.17 -27.88 7.30
N GLY A 367 2.21 -28.67 7.09
CA GLY A 367 2.10 -30.08 6.74
C GLY A 367 1.81 -30.35 5.26
N GLU A 368 1.93 -29.36 4.39
CA GLU A 368 1.68 -29.48 2.95
C GLU A 368 2.91 -29.95 2.15
N LEU A 369 4.09 -29.84 2.75
CA LEU A 369 5.36 -30.18 2.12
C LEU A 369 6.26 -30.88 3.12
N GLU A 370 6.89 -31.99 2.72
CA GLU A 370 7.86 -32.71 3.54
C GLU A 370 9.26 -32.08 3.40
N PRO A 371 10.01 -31.90 4.50
CA PRO A 371 11.41 -31.51 4.42
C PRO A 371 12.27 -32.65 3.85
N ASP A 372 13.37 -32.31 3.19
CA ASP A 372 14.34 -33.31 2.71
C ASP A 372 15.22 -33.85 3.87
N GLU A 373 15.58 -32.96 4.79
CA GLU A 373 16.32 -33.28 6.01
C GLU A 373 15.73 -32.52 7.18
N GLY A 374 16.00 -32.99 8.38
CA GLY A 374 15.53 -32.38 9.62
C GLY A 374 14.09 -32.72 9.97
N SER A 375 13.61 -32.11 11.03
CA SER A 375 12.28 -32.35 11.56
C SER A 375 11.70 -31.14 12.25
N TYR A 376 10.39 -31.14 12.41
CA TYR A 376 9.68 -30.16 13.22
C TYR A 376 8.64 -30.85 14.09
N LYS A 377 8.34 -30.24 15.23
CA LYS A 377 7.36 -30.78 16.17
C LYS A 377 6.54 -29.65 16.77
N TRP A 378 5.25 -29.72 16.58
CA TRP A 378 4.28 -28.91 17.29
C TRP A 378 4.03 -29.42 18.69
N GLY A 379 3.82 -28.50 19.64
CA GLY A 379 3.36 -28.87 21.00
C GLY A 379 1.93 -29.42 20.99
N VAL A 380 1.43 -29.77 22.18
CA VAL A 380 0.07 -30.34 22.34
C VAL A 380 -1.03 -29.29 22.26
N THR A 381 -0.78 -28.04 22.72
CA THR A 381 -1.77 -26.98 22.80
C THR A 381 -1.94 -26.15 21.52
N PRO A 382 -0.92 -26.01 20.65
CA PRO A 382 -1.06 -25.23 19.43
C PRO A 382 -2.10 -25.80 18.46
N SER A 383 -2.91 -24.88 17.89
CA SER A 383 -3.77 -25.11 16.74
C SER A 383 -3.45 -24.08 15.67
N GLN A 384 -3.16 -24.53 14.45
CA GLN A 384 -2.68 -23.66 13.39
C GLN A 384 -3.81 -23.27 12.43
N SER A 385 -3.79 -22.01 11.98
CA SER A 385 -4.47 -21.55 10.78
C SER A 385 -3.44 -21.00 9.82
N TYR A 386 -3.52 -21.40 8.56
CA TYR A 386 -2.59 -21.01 7.52
C TYR A 386 -3.26 -20.20 6.40
N PHE A 387 -2.70 -19.01 6.14
CA PHE A 387 -3.06 -18.15 5.02
C PHE A 387 -1.99 -18.32 3.93
N PRO A 388 -2.28 -19.08 2.85
CA PRO A 388 -1.31 -19.35 1.79
C PRO A 388 -1.13 -18.16 0.85
N LYS A 389 0.07 -18.01 0.30
CA LYS A 389 0.38 -17.00 -0.72
C LYS A 389 -0.36 -17.28 -2.02
N ASP A 390 -0.30 -18.51 -2.51
CA ASP A 390 -1.09 -18.98 -3.64
C ASP A 390 -2.38 -19.64 -3.14
N ASN A 391 -3.50 -19.00 -3.45
CA ASN A 391 -4.83 -19.45 -3.08
C ASN A 391 -5.68 -19.88 -4.28
N THR A 392 -5.11 -19.96 -5.46
CA THR A 392 -5.83 -20.22 -6.72
C THR A 392 -6.68 -21.49 -6.66
N ALA A 393 -6.12 -22.57 -6.13
CA ALA A 393 -6.82 -23.85 -6.01
C ALA A 393 -8.03 -23.79 -5.04
N ILE A 394 -7.94 -22.98 -4.00
CA ILE A 394 -9.01 -22.80 -3.00
C ILE A 394 -10.23 -22.14 -3.64
N PHE A 395 -10.03 -21.18 -4.53
CA PHE A 395 -11.09 -20.39 -5.15
C PHE A 395 -11.57 -20.94 -6.51
N ASP A 396 -10.99 -22.00 -7.01
CA ASP A 396 -11.41 -22.66 -8.26
C ASP A 396 -12.60 -23.62 -8.02
N THR A 397 -13.71 -23.05 -7.56
CA THR A 397 -14.94 -23.79 -7.29
C THR A 397 -16.17 -22.89 -7.47
N ASP A 398 -17.30 -23.49 -7.84
CA ASP A 398 -18.60 -22.81 -7.92
C ASP A 398 -19.36 -22.79 -6.59
N GLU A 399 -18.75 -23.25 -5.52
CA GLU A 399 -19.32 -23.22 -4.18
C GLU A 399 -19.56 -21.77 -3.72
N LEU A 400 -20.65 -21.54 -2.99
CA LEU A 400 -20.91 -20.24 -2.39
C LEU A 400 -19.97 -19.99 -1.21
N ILE A 401 -19.56 -18.75 -1.02
CA ILE A 401 -18.63 -18.39 0.08
C ILE A 401 -19.19 -18.77 1.46
N VAL A 402 -20.49 -18.64 1.67
CA VAL A 402 -21.13 -19.03 2.93
C VAL A 402 -21.04 -20.53 3.18
N ASP A 403 -21.25 -21.35 2.15
CA ASP A 403 -21.19 -22.81 2.24
C ASP A 403 -19.75 -23.28 2.47
N TRP A 404 -18.81 -22.68 1.74
CA TRP A 404 -17.38 -22.96 1.92
C TRP A 404 -16.91 -22.62 3.33
N LEU A 405 -17.27 -21.45 3.85
CA LEU A 405 -16.85 -21.01 5.19
C LEU A 405 -17.48 -21.87 6.30
N THR A 406 -18.69 -22.36 6.09
CA THR A 406 -19.41 -23.23 7.05
C THR A 406 -18.64 -24.50 7.38
N GLN A 407 -17.83 -25.03 6.44
CA GLN A 407 -17.02 -26.23 6.67
C GLN A 407 -16.03 -26.05 7.84
N TYR A 408 -15.56 -24.83 8.06
CA TYR A 408 -14.56 -24.48 9.08
C TYR A 408 -15.16 -24.02 10.40
N SER A 409 -16.47 -23.87 10.47
CA SER A 409 -17.19 -23.45 11.66
C SER A 409 -17.65 -24.65 12.49
N GLU A 410 -17.50 -24.59 13.80
CA GLU A 410 -18.14 -25.55 14.70
C GLU A 410 -19.66 -25.40 14.70
N ILE A 411 -20.13 -24.15 14.64
CA ILE A 411 -21.54 -23.81 14.54
C ILE A 411 -21.97 -23.82 13.07
N LYS A 412 -22.72 -24.82 12.65
CA LYS A 412 -23.16 -25.02 11.26
C LYS A 412 -24.43 -24.20 10.90
N ASP A 413 -24.63 -23.07 11.53
CA ASP A 413 -25.76 -22.17 11.21
C ASP A 413 -25.34 -21.11 10.19
N ALA A 414 -26.09 -21.02 9.09
CA ALA A 414 -25.83 -20.05 8.03
C ALA A 414 -25.89 -18.59 8.51
N THR A 415 -26.74 -18.28 9.49
CA THR A 415 -26.85 -16.93 10.05
C THR A 415 -25.58 -16.54 10.81
N TYR A 416 -25.03 -17.48 11.58
CA TYR A 416 -23.77 -17.30 12.30
C TYR A 416 -22.60 -17.05 11.32
N VAL A 417 -22.47 -17.89 10.28
CA VAL A 417 -21.41 -17.76 9.26
C VAL A 417 -21.55 -16.47 8.47
N ARG A 418 -22.77 -16.09 8.08
CA ARG A 418 -23.05 -14.80 7.42
C ARG A 418 -22.69 -13.60 8.29
N GLY A 419 -22.77 -13.74 9.60
CA GLY A 419 -22.32 -12.72 10.55
C GLY A 419 -20.82 -12.42 10.41
N PHE A 420 -19.97 -13.45 10.25
CA PHE A 420 -18.55 -13.26 9.98
C PHE A 420 -18.30 -12.61 8.62
N LEU A 421 -18.97 -13.07 7.58
CA LEU A 421 -18.85 -12.49 6.24
C LEU A 421 -19.32 -11.04 6.21
N GLY A 422 -20.38 -10.70 6.93
CA GLY A 422 -20.88 -9.32 7.06
C GLY A 422 -19.86 -8.38 7.71
N ARG A 423 -19.16 -8.84 8.74
CA ARG A 423 -18.05 -8.09 9.37
C ARG A 423 -16.88 -7.87 8.40
N MET A 424 -16.69 -8.78 7.45
CA MET A 424 -15.68 -8.71 6.40
C MET A 424 -16.18 -8.04 5.12
N LEU A 425 -17.23 -7.21 5.23
CA LEU A 425 -17.82 -6.41 4.17
C LEU A 425 -18.55 -7.20 3.06
N PHE A 426 -18.97 -8.42 3.34
CA PHE A 426 -19.84 -9.21 2.48
C PHE A 426 -21.29 -9.11 2.98
N ALA A 427 -21.98 -8.03 2.58
CA ALA A 427 -23.36 -7.77 2.97
C ALA A 427 -24.34 -8.02 1.80
N GLY A 428 -25.54 -8.45 2.14
CA GLY A 428 -26.59 -8.66 1.15
C GLY A 428 -26.23 -9.71 0.09
N GLU A 429 -26.29 -9.32 -1.18
CA GLU A 429 -25.99 -10.19 -2.32
C GLU A 429 -24.51 -10.64 -2.37
N ASP A 430 -23.61 -9.85 -1.81
CA ASP A 430 -22.19 -10.21 -1.74
C ASP A 430 -21.93 -11.47 -0.90
N GLY A 431 -22.78 -11.73 0.10
CA GLY A 431 -22.69 -12.90 0.97
C GLY A 431 -23.01 -14.23 0.29
N VAL A 432 -23.59 -14.20 -0.91
CA VAL A 432 -23.99 -15.39 -1.70
C VAL A 432 -23.21 -15.52 -3.00
N LYS A 433 -22.10 -14.80 -3.14
CA LYS A 433 -21.20 -14.94 -4.28
C LYS A 433 -20.55 -16.34 -4.32
N LYS A 434 -20.24 -16.79 -5.52
CA LYS A 434 -19.42 -18.00 -5.72
C LYS A 434 -17.95 -17.68 -5.48
N MET A 435 -17.20 -18.65 -4.97
CA MET A 435 -15.77 -18.52 -4.73
C MET A 435 -14.99 -18.06 -5.98
N ARG A 436 -15.35 -18.58 -7.15
CA ARG A 436 -14.67 -18.32 -8.43
C ARG A 436 -14.76 -16.88 -8.91
N VAL A 437 -15.82 -16.16 -8.57
CA VAL A 437 -16.08 -14.79 -9.08
C VAL A 437 -15.50 -13.68 -8.21
N LEU A 438 -14.83 -14.00 -7.12
CA LEU A 438 -14.30 -13.04 -6.18
C LEU A 438 -13.10 -12.26 -6.74
N SER A 439 -13.03 -10.98 -6.42
CA SER A 439 -11.84 -10.16 -6.66
C SER A 439 -10.67 -10.57 -5.74
N GLY A 440 -9.44 -10.12 -6.03
CA GLY A 440 -8.27 -10.42 -5.20
C GLY A 440 -8.46 -10.02 -3.74
N GLY A 441 -8.93 -8.80 -3.47
CA GLY A 441 -9.21 -8.33 -2.11
C GLY A 441 -10.35 -9.08 -1.41
N GLU A 442 -11.40 -9.45 -2.15
CA GLU A 442 -12.49 -10.27 -1.64
C GLU A 442 -12.01 -11.68 -1.24
N LYS A 443 -11.14 -12.29 -2.05
CA LYS A 443 -10.50 -13.58 -1.72
C LYS A 443 -9.73 -13.53 -0.42
N VAL A 444 -8.91 -12.51 -0.24
CA VAL A 444 -8.15 -12.30 1.00
C VAL A 444 -9.08 -12.16 2.20
N ARG A 445 -10.15 -11.38 2.09
CA ARG A 445 -11.13 -11.21 3.17
C ARG A 445 -11.87 -12.50 3.52
N VAL A 446 -12.16 -13.35 2.54
CA VAL A 446 -12.74 -14.69 2.78
C VAL A 446 -11.77 -15.59 3.53
N LEU A 447 -10.49 -15.62 3.15
CA LEU A 447 -9.46 -16.38 3.87
C LEU A 447 -9.25 -15.87 5.30
N LEU A 448 -9.28 -14.57 5.53
CA LEU A 448 -9.22 -14.00 6.88
C LEU A 448 -10.46 -14.38 7.71
N SER A 449 -11.64 -14.43 7.09
CA SER A 449 -12.87 -14.92 7.74
C SER A 449 -12.71 -16.38 8.21
N ARG A 450 -12.10 -17.23 7.41
CA ARG A 450 -11.77 -18.61 7.78
C ARG A 450 -10.86 -18.66 9.01
N MET A 451 -9.80 -17.85 9.04
CA MET A 451 -8.88 -17.80 10.17
C MET A 451 -9.56 -17.32 11.46
N MET A 452 -10.48 -16.36 11.36
CA MET A 452 -11.26 -15.91 12.51
C MET A 452 -12.23 -16.98 13.03
N ILE A 453 -12.93 -17.67 12.14
CA ILE A 453 -13.95 -18.65 12.53
C ILE A 453 -13.36 -19.94 13.09
N MET A 454 -12.13 -20.29 12.67
CA MET A 454 -11.43 -21.48 13.17
C MET A 454 -10.95 -21.35 14.63
N GLY A 455 -10.77 -20.14 15.13
CA GLY A 455 -10.37 -19.91 16.51
C GLY A 455 -9.00 -20.46 16.88
N SER A 456 -8.05 -20.55 15.95
CA SER A 456 -6.71 -21.07 16.19
C SER A 456 -5.89 -20.13 17.05
N ASN A 457 -4.95 -20.68 17.82
CA ASN A 457 -4.03 -19.92 18.68
C ASN A 457 -2.64 -19.69 18.06
N VAL A 458 -2.39 -20.25 16.89
CA VAL A 458 -1.23 -19.96 16.03
C VAL A 458 -1.74 -19.54 14.65
N LEU A 459 -1.37 -18.34 14.24
CA LEU A 459 -1.71 -17.81 12.93
C LEU A 459 -0.46 -17.74 12.05
N MET A 460 -0.54 -18.31 10.87
CA MET A 460 0.52 -18.27 9.86
C MET A 460 0.02 -17.51 8.64
N PHE A 461 0.67 -16.39 8.29
CA PHE A 461 0.32 -15.57 7.14
C PHE A 461 1.46 -15.51 6.15
N ASP A 462 1.21 -15.88 4.92
CA ASP A 462 2.13 -15.68 3.80
C ASP A 462 1.59 -14.60 2.86
N GLU A 463 2.11 -13.38 2.99
CA GLU A 463 1.70 -12.18 2.24
C GLU A 463 0.19 -11.85 2.32
N PRO A 464 -0.37 -11.64 3.51
CA PRO A 464 -1.81 -11.43 3.67
C PRO A 464 -2.29 -10.06 3.21
N THR A 465 -1.39 -9.11 2.97
CA THR A 465 -1.72 -7.74 2.57
C THR A 465 -1.79 -7.53 1.06
N ASP A 466 -1.33 -8.51 0.27
CA ASP A 466 -1.46 -8.46 -1.18
C ASP A 466 -2.94 -8.32 -1.56
N HIS A 467 -3.23 -7.42 -2.49
CA HIS A 467 -4.57 -7.08 -2.99
C HIS A 467 -5.53 -6.41 -1.98
N LEU A 468 -5.08 -6.09 -0.77
CA LEU A 468 -5.90 -5.35 0.20
C LEU A 468 -5.79 -3.84 -0.01
N ASP A 469 -6.89 -3.14 0.24
CA ASP A 469 -6.89 -1.68 0.37
C ASP A 469 -6.30 -1.26 1.73
N MET A 470 -6.01 0.03 1.86
CA MET A 470 -5.39 0.59 3.06
C MET A 470 -6.24 0.36 4.31
N GLU A 471 -7.56 0.46 4.20
CA GLU A 471 -8.49 0.24 5.29
C GLU A 471 -8.45 -1.21 5.78
N SER A 472 -8.44 -2.16 4.86
CA SER A 472 -8.33 -3.60 5.18
C SER A 472 -6.96 -3.96 5.77
N ILE A 473 -5.88 -3.38 5.24
CA ILE A 473 -4.53 -3.55 5.81
C ILE A 473 -4.48 -3.02 7.24
N THR A 474 -5.05 -1.84 7.49
CA THR A 474 -5.11 -1.24 8.83
C THR A 474 -5.90 -2.12 9.81
N ALA A 475 -7.05 -2.64 9.38
CA ALA A 475 -7.87 -3.54 10.20
C ALA A 475 -7.14 -4.86 10.51
N LEU A 476 -6.47 -5.46 9.52
CA LEU A 476 -5.67 -6.66 9.71
C LEU A 476 -4.51 -6.41 10.68
N ASN A 477 -3.78 -5.33 10.50
CA ASN A 477 -2.67 -4.94 11.38
C ASN A 477 -3.12 -4.79 12.84
N ASN A 478 -4.22 -4.10 13.08
CA ASN A 478 -4.79 -3.95 14.41
C ASN A 478 -5.23 -5.30 15.01
N GLY A 479 -5.81 -6.18 14.20
CA GLY A 479 -6.18 -7.53 14.60
C GLY A 479 -4.96 -8.40 14.97
N MET A 480 -3.87 -8.29 14.22
CA MET A 480 -2.62 -8.99 14.51
C MET A 480 -1.95 -8.47 15.80
N ILE A 481 -1.90 -7.16 16.00
CA ILE A 481 -1.33 -6.54 17.22
C ILE A 481 -2.07 -7.01 18.48
N LYS A 482 -3.39 -7.08 18.42
CA LYS A 482 -4.23 -7.46 19.55
C LYS A 482 -4.30 -8.97 19.82
N PHE A 483 -3.87 -9.77 18.86
CA PHE A 483 -3.95 -11.22 18.97
C PHE A 483 -3.08 -11.74 20.13
N PRO A 484 -3.65 -12.48 21.08
CA PRO A 484 -2.91 -12.94 22.25
C PRO A 484 -2.06 -14.19 22.02
N GLY A 485 -2.21 -14.86 20.88
CA GLY A 485 -1.47 -16.07 20.51
C GLY A 485 -0.19 -15.80 19.73
N VAL A 486 0.31 -16.84 19.09
CA VAL A 486 1.52 -16.81 18.26
C VAL A 486 1.19 -16.46 16.82
N ILE A 487 2.00 -15.59 16.22
CA ILE A 487 1.94 -15.27 14.80
C ILE A 487 3.29 -15.55 14.14
N LEU A 488 3.25 -16.30 13.04
CA LEU A 488 4.35 -16.43 12.08
C LEU A 488 3.88 -15.81 10.77
N PHE A 489 4.57 -14.80 10.26
CA PHE A 489 4.10 -14.10 9.07
C PHE A 489 5.22 -13.58 8.18
N ALA A 490 4.94 -13.50 6.89
CA ALA A 490 5.71 -12.77 5.90
C ALA A 490 4.81 -11.71 5.28
N CYS A 491 5.26 -10.47 5.26
CA CYS A 491 4.48 -9.34 4.78
C CYS A 491 5.40 -8.26 4.18
N ARG A 492 4.99 -7.70 3.05
CA ARG A 492 5.70 -6.58 2.42
C ARG A 492 5.35 -5.23 3.04
N ASP A 493 4.23 -5.14 3.74
CA ASP A 493 3.84 -3.90 4.41
C ASP A 493 4.74 -3.63 5.61
N HIS A 494 5.60 -2.62 5.51
CA HIS A 494 6.58 -2.27 6.54
C HIS A 494 5.91 -1.97 7.89
N GLN A 495 4.79 -1.24 7.87
CA GLN A 495 4.07 -0.87 9.08
C GLN A 495 3.51 -2.09 9.81
N VAL A 496 3.00 -3.07 9.09
CA VAL A 496 2.51 -4.33 9.67
C VAL A 496 3.66 -5.09 10.36
N VAL A 497 4.80 -5.22 9.69
CA VAL A 497 5.98 -5.89 10.26
C VAL A 497 6.49 -5.14 11.49
N GLN A 498 6.66 -3.83 11.40
CA GLN A 498 7.19 -3.00 12.48
C GLN A 498 6.32 -3.01 13.74
N THR A 499 5.01 -2.98 13.59
CA THR A 499 4.08 -2.87 14.72
C THR A 499 3.65 -4.21 15.29
N THR A 500 3.83 -5.30 14.57
CA THR A 500 3.41 -6.65 15.00
C THR A 500 4.56 -7.50 15.49
N ALA A 501 5.70 -7.53 14.79
CA ALA A 501 6.79 -8.44 15.09
C ALA A 501 7.58 -8.03 16.34
N ASN A 502 7.89 -9.00 17.18
CA ASN A 502 8.85 -8.91 18.28
C ASN A 502 10.12 -9.74 18.05
N ARG A 503 10.16 -10.48 16.95
CA ARG A 503 11.28 -11.32 16.54
C ARG A 503 11.34 -11.39 15.02
N ILE A 504 12.55 -11.28 14.46
CA ILE A 504 12.80 -11.29 13.02
C ILE A 504 13.62 -12.53 12.66
N ILE A 505 13.17 -13.25 11.66
CA ILE A 505 13.92 -14.33 11.01
C ILE A 505 14.08 -13.95 9.54
N GLU A 506 15.31 -13.75 9.11
CA GLU A 506 15.63 -13.49 7.70
C GLU A 506 16.15 -14.75 7.02
N PHE A 507 15.54 -15.13 5.91
CA PHE A 507 16.04 -16.19 5.04
C PHE A 507 16.94 -15.58 3.97
N LEU A 508 18.20 -16.04 3.93
CA LEU A 508 19.21 -15.52 3.03
C LEU A 508 19.19 -16.27 1.68
N PRO A 509 19.76 -15.70 0.61
CA PRO A 509 19.78 -16.34 -0.72
C PRO A 509 20.39 -17.74 -0.73
N ASN A 510 21.40 -18.01 0.11
CA ASN A 510 22.04 -19.33 0.22
C ASN A 510 21.24 -20.36 1.03
N GLY A 511 20.02 -20.02 1.47
CA GLY A 511 19.15 -20.90 2.26
C GLY A 511 19.39 -20.88 3.77
N SER A 512 20.39 -20.16 4.26
CA SER A 512 20.63 -19.95 5.70
C SER A 512 19.71 -18.89 6.30
N MET A 513 19.71 -18.74 7.62
CA MET A 513 18.86 -17.76 8.29
C MET A 513 19.62 -16.93 9.31
N ILE A 514 19.09 -15.76 9.59
CA ILE A 514 19.45 -14.92 10.74
C ILE A 514 18.20 -14.84 11.63
N ASP A 515 18.38 -15.06 12.93
CA ASP A 515 17.31 -15.01 13.93
C ASP A 515 17.67 -14.01 15.01
N LYS A 516 16.83 -12.98 15.19
CA LYS A 516 17.06 -11.92 16.17
C LYS A 516 15.77 -11.50 16.85
N ILE A 517 15.81 -11.39 18.18
CA ILE A 517 14.72 -10.82 18.98
C ILE A 517 14.85 -9.30 18.94
N THR A 518 14.10 -8.66 18.08
CA THR A 518 14.17 -7.22 17.81
C THR A 518 12.93 -6.74 17.05
N THR A 519 12.75 -5.43 16.96
CA THR A 519 11.80 -4.81 16.03
C THR A 519 12.39 -4.75 14.61
N TYR A 520 11.53 -4.52 13.62
CA TYR A 520 11.96 -4.51 12.22
C TYR A 520 12.90 -3.35 11.89
N ASP A 521 12.59 -2.15 12.39
CA ASP A 521 13.44 -0.98 12.15
C ASP A 521 14.82 -1.14 12.81
N GLU A 522 14.88 -1.60 14.05
CA GLU A 522 16.15 -1.90 14.73
C GLU A 522 16.97 -2.96 13.99
N TYR A 523 16.29 -3.97 13.44
CA TYR A 523 16.92 -5.00 12.64
C TYR A 523 17.54 -4.46 11.35
N LEU A 524 16.82 -3.59 10.63
CA LEU A 524 17.31 -2.98 9.39
C LEU A 524 18.46 -2.00 9.62
N GLU A 525 18.47 -1.28 10.74
CA GLU A 525 19.52 -0.33 11.11
C GLU A 525 20.76 -1.01 11.71
N SER A 526 20.69 -2.29 12.04
CA SER A 526 21.80 -3.01 12.69
C SER A 526 22.96 -3.28 11.72
N ASP A 527 24.11 -2.67 11.96
CA ASP A 527 25.35 -2.92 11.22
C ASP A 527 25.81 -4.39 11.33
N GLU A 528 25.57 -5.04 12.46
CA GLU A 528 25.87 -6.46 12.66
C GLU A 528 25.09 -7.34 11.70
N MET A 529 23.79 -7.07 11.54
CA MET A 529 22.93 -7.82 10.63
C MET A 529 23.29 -7.54 9.15
N ALA A 530 23.63 -6.30 8.82
CA ALA A 530 24.10 -5.93 7.48
C ALA A 530 25.41 -6.67 7.13
N ARG A 531 26.36 -6.77 8.07
CA ARG A 531 27.61 -7.52 7.88
C ARG A 531 27.36 -9.04 7.72
N LYS A 532 26.46 -9.62 8.50
CA LYS A 532 26.09 -11.03 8.35
C LYS A 532 25.49 -11.31 6.97
N ARG A 533 24.62 -10.45 6.46
CA ARG A 533 24.08 -10.57 5.10
C ARG A 533 25.17 -10.53 4.03
N GLN A 534 26.15 -9.63 4.15
CA GLN A 534 27.28 -9.52 3.22
C GLN A 534 28.17 -10.76 3.21
N VAL A 535 28.50 -11.29 4.38
CA VAL A 535 29.32 -12.51 4.51
C VAL A 535 28.67 -13.70 3.80
N TYR A 536 27.36 -13.85 3.96
CA TYR A 536 26.63 -14.96 3.33
C TYR A 536 26.36 -14.75 1.83
N SER A 537 26.33 -13.51 1.33
CA SER A 537 26.23 -13.23 -0.11
C SER A 537 27.57 -13.40 -0.86
N MET A 538 28.70 -13.15 -0.18
CA MET A 538 30.03 -13.33 -0.76
C MET A 538 30.46 -14.80 -0.89
N SER A 539 29.87 -15.70 -0.12
CA SER A 539 30.18 -17.14 -0.23
C SER A 539 29.61 -17.82 -1.48
N GLU A 540 28.72 -17.17 -2.20
CA GLU A 540 28.18 -17.66 -3.49
C GLU A 540 29.08 -17.29 -4.68
N ASP A 541 29.78 -16.15 -4.62
CA ASP A 541 30.66 -15.69 -5.69
C ASP A 541 31.99 -16.47 -5.76
N ASP A 542 32.45 -17.00 -4.61
CA ASP A 542 33.69 -17.78 -4.53
C ASP A 542 33.55 -19.26 -4.97
N GLU A 543 32.34 -19.83 -5.02
CA GLU A 543 32.09 -21.18 -5.52
C GLU A 543 31.92 -21.26 -7.05
N ASN A 544 31.69 -20.13 -7.73
CA ASN A 544 31.55 -20.08 -9.19
C ASN A 544 32.84 -19.80 -9.95
N ASP A 545 33.95 -19.51 -9.25
CA ASP A 545 35.26 -19.23 -9.86
C ASP A 545 36.30 -20.34 -9.68
N ASN A 546 35.91 -21.59 -9.33
CA ASN A 546 36.79 -22.77 -9.28
C ASN A 546 36.35 -23.89 -10.22
#